data_c8fba709afd700f7005529a127aee8a2
#
_entry.id   c8fba709afd700f7005529a127aee8a2
#
_cell.length_a   1.000
_cell.length_b   1.000
_cell.length_c   1.000
_cell.angle_alpha   90.00
_cell.angle_beta   90.00
_cell.angle_gamma   90.00
#
_symmetry.space_group_name_H-M   'P 1'
#
loop_
_entity.id
_entity.type
_entity.pdbx_description
1 polymer ?
#
loop_
_entity_poly.entity_id
_entity_poly.type
_entity_poly.pdbx_seq_one_letter_code
_entity_poly.pdbx_strand_id
1 'polypeptide(L)'
;AHVLHLHREDKTWQGPMMNITDKLDEGCTYELKADVFCQNTDLMCSYQEQTLEELSPSYGNFGPTSGTITKIPKGKWNTVTFTISVPDDKFYYALYFESYNGNGNDDIYLDNITLTKTLQTNPDKTIASLKDTYKDVFPIVGVGAGIASILGKNGSEFISQQYNAVTPGNEMKPDAILGSTIGKLVKPTDEVSADKTDFITVEDAKSMGYIIPDNYTSYDDNRFKSATGEYAVPRLNFDNVDKLMKAAHENGVKLRGHTLVWHQQTPKYFFQPVSY
;
A
#
# COMPACT_ATOMS: atom_id res chain seq x y z
N ALA A 1 -28.63 30.76 10.36
CA ALA A 1 -27.85 29.53 10.38
C ALA A 1 -28.53 28.53 9.47
N HIS A 2 -27.77 27.83 8.64
CA HIS A 2 -28.28 26.79 7.74
C HIS A 2 -27.65 25.47 8.17
N VAL A 3 -28.50 24.48 8.45
CA VAL A 3 -28.10 23.13 8.83
C VAL A 3 -28.43 22.19 7.67
N LEU A 4 -27.54 21.32 7.29
CA LEU A 4 -27.84 20.24 6.37
C LEU A 4 -28.72 19.22 7.10
N HIS A 5 -29.89 18.92 6.59
CA HIS A 5 -30.82 17.95 7.13
C HIS A 5 -31.04 16.84 6.11
N LEU A 6 -30.92 15.59 6.52
CA LEU A 6 -31.23 14.41 5.76
C LEU A 6 -32.22 13.54 6.52
N HIS A 7 -33.36 13.27 5.93
CA HIS A 7 -34.27 12.23 6.38
C HIS A 7 -33.85 10.86 5.81
N ARG A 8 -33.75 9.84 6.69
CA ARG A 8 -33.43 8.47 6.29
C ARG A 8 -34.67 7.58 6.38
N GLU A 9 -34.80 6.67 5.42
CA GLU A 9 -35.96 5.77 5.43
C GLU A 9 -35.50 4.37 5.82
N ASP A 10 -35.25 3.44 5.91
CA ASP A 10 -35.09 2.07 6.36
C ASP A 10 -33.65 1.54 6.48
N LYS A 11 -32.64 2.22 5.97
CA LYS A 11 -31.33 1.62 5.82
C LYS A 11 -30.29 2.24 6.74
N THR A 12 -29.59 1.42 7.51
CA THR A 12 -28.56 1.86 8.45
C THR A 12 -27.38 2.57 7.76
N TRP A 13 -27.06 2.20 6.52
CA TRP A 13 -26.01 2.78 5.71
C TRP A 13 -26.43 4.05 4.95
N GLN A 14 -27.72 4.40 4.93
CA GLN A 14 -28.15 5.68 4.37
C GLN A 14 -27.64 6.81 5.25
N GLY A 15 -27.05 7.81 4.61
CA GLY A 15 -26.54 9.00 5.30
C GLY A 15 -26.09 10.07 4.31
N PRO A 16 -25.87 11.30 4.78
CA PRO A 16 -25.32 12.35 3.96
C PRO A 16 -23.91 11.96 3.51
N MET A 17 -23.75 11.83 2.19
CA MET A 17 -22.48 11.54 1.55
C MET A 17 -21.90 12.81 0.93
N MET A 18 -20.63 13.05 1.14
CA MET A 18 -19.88 14.16 0.55
C MET A 18 -18.74 13.60 -0.28
N ASN A 19 -18.79 13.79 -1.59
CA ASN A 19 -17.62 13.55 -2.44
C ASN A 19 -16.66 14.74 -2.24
N ILE A 20 -15.48 14.46 -1.70
CA ILE A 20 -14.45 15.47 -1.41
C ILE A 20 -13.17 15.23 -2.22
N THR A 21 -13.24 14.38 -3.25
CA THR A 21 -12.10 14.05 -4.11
C THR A 21 -11.32 15.28 -4.56
N ASP A 22 -12.01 16.29 -5.07
CA ASP A 22 -11.40 17.52 -5.60
C ASP A 22 -10.95 18.50 -4.50
N LYS A 23 -11.20 18.19 -3.24
CA LYS A 23 -10.80 19.02 -2.08
C LYS A 23 -9.55 18.51 -1.41
N LEU A 24 -9.11 17.32 -1.79
CA LEU A 24 -7.97 16.63 -1.20
C LEU A 24 -6.80 16.60 -2.18
N ASP A 25 -5.65 17.08 -1.76
CA ASP A 25 -4.41 16.88 -2.50
C ASP A 25 -3.77 15.55 -2.11
N GLU A 26 -3.21 14.87 -3.10
CA GLU A 26 -2.53 13.58 -2.94
C GLU A 26 -1.38 13.67 -1.92
N GLY A 27 -1.23 12.63 -1.11
CA GLY A 27 -0.17 12.50 -0.11
C GLY A 27 -0.25 13.50 1.05
N CYS A 28 -1.33 14.26 1.17
CA CYS A 28 -1.53 15.24 2.24
C CYS A 28 -2.40 14.70 3.36
N THR A 29 -2.30 15.30 4.53
CA THR A 29 -3.17 14.98 5.67
C THR A 29 -4.10 16.16 5.95
N TYR A 30 -5.34 15.84 6.25
CA TYR A 30 -6.38 16.81 6.57
C TYR A 30 -7.04 16.48 7.89
N GLU A 31 -7.50 17.53 8.58
CA GLU A 31 -8.44 17.45 9.68
C GLU A 31 -9.84 17.77 9.15
N LEU A 32 -10.75 16.80 9.27
CA LEU A 32 -12.19 17.00 9.10
C LEU A 32 -12.80 17.28 10.44
N LYS A 33 -13.52 18.40 10.57
CA LYS A 33 -14.33 18.73 11.74
C LYS A 33 -15.76 18.97 11.33
N ALA A 34 -16.73 18.45 12.09
CA ALA A 34 -18.14 18.62 11.82
C ALA A 34 -18.94 18.61 13.12
N ASP A 35 -20.05 19.37 13.14
CA ASP A 35 -21.09 19.24 14.16
C ASP A 35 -22.18 18.31 13.64
N VAL A 36 -22.50 17.27 14.41
CA VAL A 36 -23.39 16.17 14.00
C VAL A 36 -24.45 15.95 15.07
N PHE A 37 -25.70 15.82 14.63
CA PHE A 37 -26.83 15.48 15.52
C PHE A 37 -27.71 14.41 14.87
N CYS A 38 -28.15 13.46 15.68
CA CYS A 38 -29.21 12.53 15.37
C CYS A 38 -29.98 12.21 16.66
N GLN A 39 -31.32 12.23 16.58
CA GLN A 39 -32.15 12.15 17.79
C GLN A 39 -32.16 10.75 18.41
N ASN A 40 -32.33 9.70 17.59
CA ASN A 40 -32.67 8.38 18.10
C ASN A 40 -31.60 7.33 17.84
N THR A 41 -30.60 7.62 16.96
CA THR A 41 -29.60 6.66 16.53
C THR A 41 -28.19 7.17 16.80
N ASP A 42 -27.33 6.34 17.37
CA ASP A 42 -25.88 6.60 17.40
C ASP A 42 -25.31 6.51 15.99
N LEU A 43 -24.45 7.46 15.65
CA LEU A 43 -23.83 7.53 14.32
C LEU A 43 -22.35 7.13 14.34
N MET A 44 -21.80 6.94 13.17
CA MET A 44 -20.37 6.87 12.88
C MET A 44 -20.06 7.66 11.62
N CYS A 45 -18.80 8.03 11.44
CA CYS A 45 -18.30 8.57 10.18
C CYS A 45 -17.52 7.49 9.43
N SER A 46 -17.84 7.35 8.16
CA SER A 46 -17.25 6.36 7.27
C SER A 46 -16.68 7.05 6.03
N TYR A 47 -15.80 6.36 5.33
CA TYR A 47 -15.25 6.84 4.07
C TYR A 47 -15.21 5.74 3.02
N GLN A 48 -15.20 6.16 1.77
CA GLN A 48 -14.82 5.36 0.62
C GLN A 48 -13.62 6.03 -0.03
N GLU A 49 -12.60 5.24 -0.31
CA GLU A 49 -11.42 5.69 -1.05
C GLU A 49 -11.09 4.71 -2.16
N GLN A 50 -10.52 5.21 -3.22
CA GLN A 50 -10.03 4.42 -4.35
C GLN A 50 -8.74 5.04 -4.87
N THR A 51 -7.75 4.21 -5.09
CA THR A 51 -6.51 4.56 -5.77
C THR A 51 -6.61 4.28 -7.27
N LEU A 52 -5.63 4.73 -8.05
CA LEU A 52 -5.60 4.49 -9.50
C LEU A 52 -5.46 3.00 -9.87
N GLU A 53 -4.91 2.18 -8.98
CA GLU A 53 -4.72 0.75 -9.22
C GLU A 53 -5.93 -0.12 -8.81
N GLU A 54 -6.83 0.42 -8.01
CA GLU A 54 -7.99 -0.31 -7.52
C GLU A 54 -9.16 -0.29 -8.52
N LEU A 55 -9.82 -1.43 -8.70
CA LEU A 55 -10.98 -1.57 -9.60
C LEU A 55 -12.28 -1.03 -9.00
N SER A 56 -12.34 -0.88 -7.68
CA SER A 56 -13.51 -0.39 -6.94
C SER A 56 -13.08 0.30 -5.65
N PRO A 57 -13.89 1.25 -5.12
CA PRO A 57 -13.58 1.89 -3.85
C PRO A 57 -13.50 0.90 -2.70
N SER A 58 -12.51 1.05 -1.85
CA SER A 58 -12.44 0.43 -0.53
C SER A 58 -13.31 1.21 0.46
N TYR A 59 -13.75 0.54 1.52
CA TYR A 59 -14.62 1.12 2.54
C TYR A 59 -13.91 1.07 3.90
N GLY A 60 -14.00 2.16 4.65
CA GLY A 60 -13.45 2.25 6.00
C GLY A 60 -14.25 3.15 6.93
N ASN A 61 -13.90 3.10 8.21
CA ASN A 61 -14.51 3.90 9.25
C ASN A 61 -13.46 4.72 9.99
N PHE A 62 -13.83 5.90 10.48
CA PHE A 62 -12.95 6.69 11.32
C PHE A 62 -13.02 6.24 12.77
N GLY A 63 -11.85 6.00 13.35
CA GLY A 63 -11.68 5.65 14.75
C GLY A 63 -10.35 6.12 15.32
N PRO A 64 -10.14 6.01 16.64
CA PRO A 64 -8.92 6.45 17.31
C PRO A 64 -7.67 5.65 16.91
N THR A 65 -7.87 4.44 16.39
CA THR A 65 -6.81 3.58 15.85
C THR A 65 -7.35 2.81 14.63
N SER A 66 -6.45 2.32 13.78
CA SER A 66 -6.85 1.49 12.63
C SER A 66 -7.73 0.31 13.06
N GLY A 67 -8.83 0.09 12.34
CA GLY A 67 -9.80 -0.97 12.61
C GLY A 67 -10.77 -0.69 13.77
N THR A 68 -10.73 0.51 14.37
CA THR A 68 -11.72 0.94 15.37
C THR A 68 -12.70 1.94 14.78
N ILE A 69 -13.85 2.12 15.43
CA ILE A 69 -14.91 3.00 14.97
C ILE A 69 -15.25 4.01 16.07
N THR A 70 -15.25 5.29 15.74
CA THR A 70 -15.72 6.33 16.65
C THR A 70 -17.24 6.37 16.66
N LYS A 71 -17.81 6.05 17.81
CA LYS A 71 -19.25 6.18 18.07
C LYS A 71 -19.61 7.64 18.35
N ILE A 72 -20.57 8.19 17.63
CA ILE A 72 -21.14 9.52 17.82
C ILE A 72 -22.48 9.37 18.56
N PRO A 73 -22.57 9.79 19.84
CA PRO A 73 -23.76 9.56 20.65
C PRO A 73 -24.99 10.34 20.14
N LYS A 74 -26.14 9.68 20.16
CA LYS A 74 -27.45 10.26 19.84
C LYS A 74 -27.95 11.28 20.86
N GLY A 75 -28.99 12.03 20.49
CA GLY A 75 -29.77 12.90 21.37
C GLY A 75 -29.12 14.22 21.74
N LYS A 76 -27.96 14.53 21.20
CA LYS A 76 -27.24 15.78 21.39
C LYS A 76 -26.39 16.13 20.19
N TRP A 77 -26.05 17.40 20.04
CA TRP A 77 -25.01 17.83 19.11
C TRP A 77 -23.65 17.34 19.58
N ASN A 78 -22.85 16.82 18.65
CA ASN A 78 -21.49 16.36 18.86
C ASN A 78 -20.58 17.05 17.88
N THR A 79 -19.55 17.72 18.36
CA THR A 79 -18.44 18.14 17.49
C THR A 79 -17.48 16.97 17.35
N VAL A 80 -17.28 16.50 16.14
CA VAL A 80 -16.36 15.40 15.82
C VAL A 80 -15.17 15.90 15.01
N THR A 81 -14.03 15.26 15.22
CA THR A 81 -12.80 15.56 14.49
C THR A 81 -12.18 14.25 14.03
N PHE A 82 -11.83 14.18 12.75
CA PHE A 82 -11.20 13.01 12.13
C PHE A 82 -9.97 13.43 11.33
N THR A 83 -8.98 12.55 11.27
CA THR A 83 -7.81 12.72 10.43
C THR A 83 -7.97 11.92 9.13
N ILE A 84 -7.78 12.58 8.00
CA ILE A 84 -7.79 11.98 6.67
C ILE A 84 -6.36 11.97 6.15
N SER A 85 -5.80 10.79 5.91
CA SER A 85 -4.53 10.62 5.21
C SER A 85 -4.82 10.25 3.76
N VAL A 86 -4.45 11.11 2.84
CA VAL A 86 -4.78 10.95 1.41
C VAL A 86 -3.67 10.15 0.74
N PRO A 87 -3.99 9.05 0.01
CA PRO A 87 -3.01 8.32 -0.79
C PRO A 87 -2.34 9.21 -1.86
N ASP A 88 -1.10 8.89 -2.23
CA ASP A 88 -0.34 9.58 -3.27
C ASP A 88 -0.93 9.41 -4.67
N ASP A 89 -1.73 8.37 -4.87
CA ASP A 89 -2.39 7.98 -6.12
C ASP A 89 -3.92 7.98 -5.99
N LYS A 90 -4.46 8.90 -5.20
CA LYS A 90 -5.90 9.05 -4.97
C LYS A 90 -6.67 9.23 -6.28
N PHE A 91 -7.66 8.38 -6.51
CA PHE A 91 -8.62 8.51 -7.60
C PHE A 91 -9.98 9.03 -7.13
N TYR A 92 -10.46 8.57 -5.98
CA TYR A 92 -11.76 8.94 -5.44
C TYR A 92 -11.72 8.98 -3.91
N TYR A 93 -12.45 9.92 -3.30
CA TYR A 93 -12.64 9.99 -1.85
C TYR A 93 -13.99 10.57 -1.49
N ALA A 94 -14.77 9.85 -0.68
CA ALA A 94 -16.04 10.32 -0.15
C ALA A 94 -16.18 10.01 1.32
N LEU A 95 -16.89 10.88 2.01
CA LEU A 95 -17.23 10.76 3.44
C LEU A 95 -18.72 10.62 3.59
N TYR A 96 -19.17 9.91 4.61
CA TYR A 96 -20.56 9.86 4.98
C TYR A 96 -20.77 9.53 6.45
N PHE A 97 -21.94 9.97 6.98
CA PHE A 97 -22.36 9.66 8.33
C PHE A 97 -23.48 8.64 8.27
N GLU A 98 -23.33 7.56 8.99
CA GLU A 98 -24.27 6.44 8.99
C GLU A 98 -24.52 5.89 10.40
N SER A 99 -25.45 4.95 10.55
CA SER A 99 -25.75 4.37 11.86
C SER A 99 -24.60 3.51 12.37
N TYR A 100 -24.20 3.75 13.61
CA TYR A 100 -23.23 2.90 14.29
C TYR A 100 -23.81 1.51 14.60
N ASN A 101 -25.02 1.49 15.13
CA ASN A 101 -25.80 0.28 15.39
C ASN A 101 -27.28 0.60 15.26
N GLY A 102 -28.08 -0.26 14.64
CA GLY A 102 -29.51 -0.21 14.75
C GLY A 102 -30.25 0.37 13.55
N ASN A 103 -31.27 1.15 13.81
CA ASN A 103 -32.30 1.54 12.85
C ASN A 103 -31.83 2.66 11.92
N GLY A 104 -32.20 2.58 10.64
CA GLY A 104 -31.94 3.62 9.64
C GLY A 104 -33.05 4.66 9.50
N ASN A 105 -34.13 4.57 10.26
CA ASN A 105 -35.28 5.47 10.17
C ASN A 105 -35.13 6.63 11.18
N ASP A 106 -34.37 7.64 10.79
CA ASP A 106 -34.06 8.80 11.63
C ASP A 106 -33.48 9.96 10.82
N ASP A 107 -33.49 11.15 11.39
CA ASP A 107 -32.95 12.35 10.78
C ASP A 107 -31.50 12.61 11.21
N ILE A 108 -30.65 12.92 10.26
CA ILE A 108 -29.28 13.36 10.50
C ILE A 108 -29.17 14.84 10.18
N TYR A 109 -28.55 15.59 11.08
CA TYR A 109 -28.25 17.01 10.91
C TYR A 109 -26.74 17.21 10.97
N LEU A 110 -26.21 17.99 10.02
CA LEU A 110 -24.79 18.35 9.95
C LEU A 110 -24.65 19.87 9.88
N ASP A 111 -23.67 20.40 10.61
CA ASP A 111 -23.30 21.81 10.57
C ASP A 111 -21.78 21.98 10.73
N ASN A 112 -21.30 23.19 10.47
CA ASN A 112 -19.91 23.62 10.70
C ASN A 112 -18.86 22.64 10.16
N ILE A 113 -19.12 22.04 8.96
CA ILE A 113 -18.18 21.11 8.33
C ILE A 113 -16.99 21.90 7.81
N THR A 114 -15.82 21.57 8.31
CA THR A 114 -14.55 22.15 7.88
C THR A 114 -13.55 21.05 7.51
N LEU A 115 -12.76 21.33 6.48
CA LEU A 115 -11.67 20.48 6.02
C LEU A 115 -10.40 21.32 5.97
N THR A 116 -9.46 21.05 6.87
CA THR A 116 -8.24 21.83 7.03
C THR A 116 -7.03 20.95 6.71
N LYS A 117 -6.20 21.38 5.77
CA LYS A 117 -4.92 20.69 5.51
C LYS A 117 -3.98 20.88 6.70
N THR A 118 -3.56 19.79 7.33
CA THR A 118 -2.71 19.79 8.52
C THR A 118 -1.26 19.41 8.22
N LEU A 119 -1.05 18.60 7.18
CA LEU A 119 0.26 18.20 6.70
C LEU A 119 0.29 18.28 5.19
N GLN A 120 1.31 18.95 4.67
CA GLN A 120 1.63 18.96 3.25
C GLN A 120 2.93 18.16 3.06
N THR A 121 2.84 17.07 2.31
CA THR A 121 4.00 16.21 2.02
C THR A 121 4.69 16.57 0.72
N ASN A 122 4.17 17.56 -0.02
CA ASN A 122 4.82 18.03 -1.24
C ASN A 122 6.23 18.55 -0.93
N PRO A 123 7.25 18.11 -1.68
CA PRO A 123 8.61 18.55 -1.46
C PRO A 123 8.75 20.07 -1.54
N ASP A 124 9.34 20.68 -0.53
CA ASP A 124 9.71 22.10 -0.58
C ASP A 124 10.91 22.29 -1.51
N LYS A 125 10.66 22.80 -2.70
CA LYS A 125 11.68 23.01 -3.73
C LYS A 125 12.64 24.15 -3.42
N THR A 126 12.38 24.93 -2.38
CA THR A 126 13.29 26.02 -1.94
C THR A 126 14.40 25.51 -1.02
N ILE A 127 14.25 24.32 -0.45
CA ILE A 127 15.28 23.68 0.38
C ILE A 127 16.38 23.13 -0.51
N ALA A 128 17.63 23.45 -0.16
CA ALA A 128 18.80 22.94 -0.87
C ALA A 128 18.81 21.40 -0.83
N SER A 129 19.06 20.80 -2.00
CA SER A 129 19.09 19.35 -2.15
C SER A 129 20.30 18.75 -1.43
N LEU A 130 20.08 17.65 -0.71
CA LEU A 130 21.18 16.92 -0.05
C LEU A 130 22.22 16.42 -1.06
N LYS A 131 21.76 15.87 -2.20
CA LYS A 131 22.65 15.36 -3.26
C LYS A 131 23.56 16.47 -3.81
N ASP A 132 23.04 17.70 -3.98
CA ASP A 132 23.81 18.81 -4.53
C ASP A 132 24.71 19.45 -3.47
N THR A 133 24.25 19.51 -2.22
CA THR A 133 25.02 20.03 -1.08
C THR A 133 26.28 19.19 -0.82
N TYR A 134 26.16 17.87 -0.93
CA TYR A 134 27.24 16.94 -0.59
C TYR A 134 27.96 16.32 -1.78
N LYS A 135 27.67 16.73 -3.02
CA LYS A 135 28.20 16.13 -4.25
C LYS A 135 29.72 16.03 -4.32
N ASP A 136 30.42 17.03 -3.74
CA ASP A 136 31.89 17.10 -3.75
C ASP A 136 32.55 16.19 -2.70
N VAL A 137 31.73 15.67 -1.73
CA VAL A 137 32.20 14.78 -0.67
C VAL A 137 31.71 13.35 -0.91
N PHE A 138 30.45 13.21 -1.33
CA PHE A 138 29.81 11.92 -1.56
C PHE A 138 29.22 11.83 -2.98
N PRO A 139 29.74 10.93 -3.83
CA PRO A 139 29.23 10.76 -5.19
C PRO A 139 27.82 10.15 -5.21
N ILE A 140 27.42 9.49 -4.10
CA ILE A 140 26.11 8.89 -3.93
C ILE A 140 25.55 9.35 -2.58
N VAL A 141 24.41 10.03 -2.64
CA VAL A 141 23.60 10.41 -1.50
C VAL A 141 22.26 9.70 -1.67
N GLY A 142 22.01 8.68 -0.85
CA GLY A 142 20.87 7.78 -1.01
C GLY A 142 19.96 7.75 0.21
N VAL A 143 18.75 7.21 0.00
CA VAL A 143 17.76 6.98 1.03
C VAL A 143 17.21 5.56 0.97
N GLY A 144 16.85 4.99 2.13
CA GLY A 144 16.05 3.78 2.22
C GLY A 144 14.56 4.16 2.21
N ALA A 145 13.77 3.57 1.34
CA ALA A 145 12.34 3.86 1.22
C ALA A 145 11.53 2.61 0.86
N GLY A 146 10.27 2.56 1.31
CA GLY A 146 9.33 1.51 0.89
C GLY A 146 8.75 1.79 -0.50
N ILE A 147 8.19 0.76 -1.12
CA ILE A 147 7.64 0.82 -2.48
C ILE A 147 6.61 1.95 -2.65
N ALA A 148 5.71 2.14 -1.70
CA ALA A 148 4.70 3.20 -1.74
C ALA A 148 5.32 4.61 -1.86
N SER A 149 6.44 4.87 -1.16
CA SER A 149 7.15 6.15 -1.27
C SER A 149 7.92 6.30 -2.59
N ILE A 150 8.41 5.18 -3.16
CA ILE A 150 9.19 5.22 -4.40
C ILE A 150 8.27 5.37 -5.62
N LEU A 151 7.10 4.72 -5.60
CA LEU A 151 6.12 4.77 -6.68
C LEU A 151 5.17 5.97 -6.56
N GLY A 152 4.88 6.42 -5.33
CA GLY A 152 3.98 7.54 -5.07
C GLY A 152 4.55 8.86 -5.58
N LYS A 153 3.70 9.70 -6.15
CA LYS A 153 4.08 10.97 -6.80
C LYS A 153 4.91 11.88 -5.90
N ASN A 154 4.41 12.16 -4.68
CA ASN A 154 5.09 13.07 -3.76
C ASN A 154 6.38 12.46 -3.19
N GLY A 155 6.37 11.16 -2.90
CA GLY A 155 7.53 10.43 -2.42
C GLY A 155 8.64 10.37 -3.47
N SER A 156 8.31 10.03 -4.71
CA SER A 156 9.25 9.98 -5.82
C SER A 156 9.82 11.38 -6.16
N GLU A 157 8.99 12.42 -6.11
CA GLU A 157 9.41 13.80 -6.31
C GLU A 157 10.38 14.25 -5.21
N PHE A 158 10.09 13.95 -3.93
CA PHE A 158 10.99 14.22 -2.81
C PHE A 158 12.32 13.45 -2.93
N ILE A 159 12.24 12.14 -3.25
CA ILE A 159 13.45 11.33 -3.43
C ILE A 159 14.31 11.89 -4.55
N SER A 160 13.75 12.19 -5.71
CA SER A 160 14.48 12.73 -6.85
C SER A 160 15.06 14.13 -6.59
N GLN A 161 14.39 14.94 -5.79
CA GLN A 161 14.87 16.25 -5.37
C GLN A 161 16.10 16.13 -4.45
N GLN A 162 16.01 15.29 -3.42
CA GLN A 162 16.99 15.27 -2.33
C GLN A 162 18.14 14.27 -2.54
N TYR A 163 17.90 13.19 -3.29
CA TYR A 163 18.80 12.04 -3.38
C TYR A 163 19.09 11.68 -4.85
N ASN A 164 20.23 11.03 -5.08
CA ASN A 164 20.59 10.45 -6.38
C ASN A 164 20.59 8.91 -6.36
N ALA A 165 20.22 8.28 -5.23
CA ALA A 165 20.05 6.85 -5.11
C ALA A 165 18.94 6.50 -4.11
N VAL A 166 18.27 5.38 -4.33
CA VAL A 166 17.27 4.82 -3.44
C VAL A 166 17.51 3.33 -3.22
N THR A 167 17.26 2.88 -2.00
CA THR A 167 17.32 1.45 -1.61
C THR A 167 15.95 1.02 -1.15
N PRO A 168 15.27 0.08 -1.82
CA PRO A 168 13.99 -0.46 -1.38
C PRO A 168 14.11 -1.14 -0.01
N GLY A 169 13.08 -0.99 0.83
CA GLY A 169 13.10 -1.48 2.19
C GLY A 169 13.00 -3.00 2.29
N ASN A 170 12.10 -3.61 1.50
CA ASN A 170 11.78 -5.04 1.58
C ASN A 170 11.70 -5.73 0.21
N GLU A 171 11.35 -5.03 -0.83
CA GLU A 171 10.86 -5.56 -2.09
C GLU A 171 11.92 -6.28 -2.93
N MET A 172 13.19 -6.12 -2.58
CA MET A 172 14.32 -6.82 -3.19
C MET A 172 14.98 -7.84 -2.27
N LYS A 173 14.38 -8.14 -1.12
CA LYS A 173 14.87 -9.19 -0.22
C LYS A 173 14.49 -10.58 -0.74
N PRO A 174 15.18 -11.62 -0.28
CA PRO A 174 14.97 -12.98 -0.80
C PRO A 174 13.52 -13.47 -0.73
N ASP A 175 12.81 -13.23 0.36
CA ASP A 175 11.42 -13.65 0.51
C ASP A 175 10.44 -12.89 -0.38
N ALA A 176 10.73 -11.64 -0.72
CA ALA A 176 9.92 -10.86 -1.65
C ALA A 176 10.04 -11.35 -3.10
N ILE A 177 11.21 -11.89 -3.47
CA ILE A 177 11.47 -12.40 -4.82
C ILE A 177 11.12 -13.89 -4.93
N LEU A 178 11.29 -14.65 -3.85
CA LEU A 178 11.12 -16.09 -3.84
C LEU A 178 9.79 -16.54 -3.21
N GLY A 179 9.18 -15.70 -2.35
CA GLY A 179 8.11 -16.13 -1.45
C GLY A 179 8.64 -16.75 -0.17
N SER A 180 7.84 -16.74 0.88
CA SER A 180 8.22 -17.17 2.24
C SER A 180 7.94 -18.65 2.52
N THR A 181 7.04 -19.28 1.76
CA THR A 181 6.61 -20.67 1.92
C THR A 181 6.71 -21.43 0.59
N ILE A 182 6.81 -22.76 0.69
CA ILE A 182 6.87 -23.62 -0.50
C ILE A 182 5.49 -23.68 -1.19
N GLY A 183 5.48 -23.43 -2.49
CA GLY A 183 4.33 -23.49 -3.38
C GLY A 183 4.23 -24.81 -4.16
N LYS A 184 4.02 -24.74 -5.47
CA LYS A 184 3.79 -25.89 -6.36
C LYS A 184 4.64 -25.79 -7.63
N LEU A 185 4.68 -26.87 -8.39
CA LEU A 185 5.20 -26.85 -9.75
C LEU A 185 4.19 -26.17 -10.69
N VAL A 186 4.65 -25.16 -11.41
CA VAL A 186 3.83 -24.34 -12.32
C VAL A 186 4.48 -24.24 -13.70
N LYS A 187 3.74 -23.71 -14.68
CA LYS A 187 4.25 -23.36 -15.99
C LYS A 187 4.76 -21.93 -16.02
N PRO A 188 5.64 -21.57 -16.97
CA PRO A 188 6.10 -20.19 -17.15
C PRO A 188 4.98 -19.16 -17.32
N THR A 189 3.85 -19.57 -17.90
CA THR A 189 2.69 -18.72 -18.20
C THR A 189 1.71 -18.56 -17.02
N ASP A 190 1.89 -19.32 -15.95
CA ASP A 190 1.02 -19.21 -14.77
C ASP A 190 1.34 -17.92 -14.01
N GLU A 191 0.37 -17.38 -13.27
CA GLU A 191 0.60 -16.24 -12.39
C GLU A 191 1.60 -16.58 -11.29
N VAL A 192 2.44 -15.62 -10.93
CA VAL A 192 3.42 -15.76 -9.85
C VAL A 192 2.73 -15.54 -8.50
N SER A 193 2.95 -16.44 -7.57
CA SER A 193 2.46 -16.26 -6.21
C SER A 193 3.30 -15.21 -5.47
N ALA A 194 2.64 -14.31 -4.74
CA ALA A 194 3.33 -13.24 -4.00
C ALA A 194 4.03 -13.75 -2.73
N ASP A 195 3.50 -14.78 -2.09
CA ASP A 195 3.92 -15.27 -0.78
C ASP A 195 4.45 -16.72 -0.78
N LYS A 196 4.34 -17.40 -1.93
CA LYS A 196 4.79 -18.78 -2.10
C LYS A 196 5.87 -18.88 -3.17
N THR A 197 6.86 -19.71 -2.92
CA THR A 197 7.84 -20.09 -3.94
C THR A 197 7.24 -21.17 -4.81
N ASP A 198 6.74 -20.78 -5.95
CA ASP A 198 6.41 -21.75 -7.01
C ASP A 198 7.67 -22.21 -7.72
N PHE A 199 7.60 -23.36 -8.36
CA PHE A 199 8.73 -23.98 -9.03
C PHE A 199 8.41 -24.23 -10.50
N ILE A 200 9.42 -24.17 -11.34
CA ILE A 200 9.36 -24.46 -12.78
C ILE A 200 10.40 -25.54 -13.13
N THR A 201 10.25 -26.17 -14.26
CA THR A 201 11.25 -27.13 -14.75
C THR A 201 12.57 -26.42 -15.07
N VAL A 202 13.68 -27.16 -15.10
CA VAL A 202 14.99 -26.63 -15.54
C VAL A 202 14.91 -26.12 -16.99
N GLU A 203 14.18 -26.82 -17.85
CA GLU A 203 13.98 -26.42 -19.23
C GLU A 203 13.22 -25.09 -19.34
N ASP A 204 12.12 -24.95 -18.60
CA ASP A 204 11.36 -23.70 -18.52
C ASP A 204 12.23 -22.55 -17.98
N ALA A 205 12.99 -22.79 -16.92
CA ALA A 205 13.88 -21.79 -16.34
C ALA A 205 14.93 -21.30 -17.35
N LYS A 206 15.54 -22.23 -18.10
CA LYS A 206 16.49 -21.88 -19.17
C LYS A 206 15.81 -21.08 -20.29
N SER A 207 14.59 -21.44 -20.67
CA SER A 207 13.80 -20.70 -21.68
C SER A 207 13.46 -19.27 -21.23
N MET A 208 13.32 -19.06 -19.92
CA MET A 208 13.13 -17.74 -19.28
C MET A 208 14.44 -16.96 -19.08
N GLY A 209 15.58 -17.51 -19.51
CA GLY A 209 16.89 -16.85 -19.41
C GLY A 209 17.62 -17.08 -18.08
N TYR A 210 17.18 -18.04 -17.28
CA TYR A 210 17.90 -18.38 -16.05
C TYR A 210 19.22 -19.08 -16.39
N ILE A 211 20.29 -18.69 -15.70
CA ILE A 211 21.59 -19.34 -15.78
C ILE A 211 21.61 -20.47 -14.75
N ILE A 212 21.46 -21.70 -15.19
CA ILE A 212 21.43 -22.88 -14.32
C ILE A 212 22.78 -23.57 -14.41
N PRO A 213 23.53 -23.73 -13.29
CA PRO A 213 24.78 -24.48 -13.26
C PRO A 213 24.59 -25.95 -13.67
N ASP A 214 25.57 -26.54 -14.35
CA ASP A 214 25.50 -27.95 -14.78
C ASP A 214 25.33 -28.94 -13.64
N ASN A 215 25.85 -28.58 -12.44
CA ASN A 215 25.73 -29.39 -11.23
C ASN A 215 24.57 -28.91 -10.33
N TYR A 216 23.59 -28.21 -10.88
CA TYR A 216 22.44 -27.76 -10.13
C TYR A 216 21.67 -28.94 -9.55
N THR A 217 21.58 -28.97 -8.24
CA THR A 217 20.70 -29.86 -7.51
C THR A 217 19.72 -29.01 -6.75
N SER A 218 18.45 -29.10 -7.07
CA SER A 218 17.45 -28.46 -6.25
C SER A 218 17.30 -29.21 -4.93
N TYR A 219 16.56 -28.59 -4.05
CA TYR A 219 16.09 -29.16 -2.82
C TYR A 219 15.65 -30.62 -3.01
N ASP A 220 16.08 -31.51 -2.16
CA ASP A 220 15.82 -32.96 -2.24
C ASP A 220 14.39 -33.31 -1.77
N ASP A 221 13.44 -32.56 -2.25
CA ASP A 221 12.01 -32.81 -2.01
C ASP A 221 11.40 -33.38 -3.29
N ASN A 222 10.96 -34.63 -3.25
CA ASN A 222 10.35 -35.32 -4.38
C ASN A 222 9.11 -34.60 -4.96
N ARG A 223 8.52 -33.66 -4.22
CA ARG A 223 7.42 -32.81 -4.71
C ARG A 223 7.83 -31.84 -5.83
N PHE A 224 9.13 -31.56 -5.96
CA PHE A 224 9.69 -30.59 -6.90
C PHE A 224 10.54 -31.24 -7.99
N LYS A 225 10.47 -32.55 -8.14
CA LYS A 225 11.04 -33.21 -9.30
C LYS A 225 10.06 -33.14 -10.46
N SER A 226 10.59 -32.81 -11.63
CA SER A 226 9.84 -32.93 -12.89
C SER A 226 9.41 -34.39 -13.11
N ALA A 227 8.49 -34.62 -14.06
CA ALA A 227 8.10 -35.98 -14.45
C ALA A 227 9.29 -36.82 -14.97
N THR A 228 10.38 -36.18 -15.39
CA THR A 228 11.65 -36.81 -15.85
C THR A 228 12.64 -37.03 -14.69
N GLY A 229 12.30 -36.65 -13.46
CA GLY A 229 13.17 -36.75 -12.29
C GLY A 229 14.21 -35.63 -12.18
N GLU A 230 14.14 -34.61 -13.03
CA GLU A 230 14.98 -33.41 -12.92
C GLU A 230 14.51 -32.51 -11.79
N TYR A 231 15.44 -31.82 -11.16
CA TYR A 231 15.13 -30.87 -10.10
C TYR A 231 14.44 -29.63 -10.65
N ALA A 232 13.40 -29.19 -9.93
CA ALA A 232 12.74 -27.95 -10.25
C ALA A 232 13.53 -26.73 -9.76
N VAL A 233 13.34 -25.60 -10.42
CA VAL A 233 13.99 -24.32 -10.13
C VAL A 233 12.96 -23.39 -9.49
N PRO A 234 13.28 -22.66 -8.42
CA PRO A 234 12.39 -21.63 -7.88
C PRO A 234 12.08 -20.58 -8.94
N ARG A 235 10.81 -20.27 -9.10
CA ARG A 235 10.36 -19.19 -9.98
C ARG A 235 10.48 -17.87 -9.23
N LEU A 236 11.29 -16.97 -9.78
CA LEU A 236 11.53 -15.66 -9.20
C LEU A 236 10.41 -14.69 -9.59
N ASN A 237 9.94 -13.93 -8.63
CA ASN A 237 8.97 -12.86 -8.83
C ASN A 237 9.68 -11.50 -8.82
N PHE A 238 9.77 -10.85 -9.97
CA PHE A 238 10.38 -9.54 -10.13
C PHE A 238 9.36 -8.40 -10.32
N ASP A 239 8.05 -8.66 -10.20
CA ASP A 239 7.00 -7.67 -10.50
C ASP A 239 7.21 -6.35 -9.75
N ASN A 240 7.50 -6.41 -8.45
CA ASN A 240 7.77 -5.20 -7.67
C ASN A 240 9.14 -4.61 -7.97
N VAL A 241 10.13 -5.43 -8.27
CA VAL A 241 11.48 -4.97 -8.65
C VAL A 241 11.42 -4.21 -9.96
N ASP A 242 10.67 -4.71 -10.94
CA ASP A 242 10.50 -4.06 -12.25
C ASP A 242 9.79 -2.71 -12.13
N LYS A 243 8.74 -2.62 -11.31
CA LYS A 243 8.09 -1.35 -10.98
C LYS A 243 9.06 -0.35 -10.34
N LEU A 244 9.87 -0.80 -9.38
CA LEU A 244 10.86 0.03 -8.69
C LEU A 244 11.98 0.49 -9.64
N MET A 245 12.48 -0.40 -10.51
CA MET A 245 13.49 -0.06 -11.50
C MET A 245 12.98 0.97 -12.49
N LYS A 246 11.75 0.80 -12.97
CA LYS A 246 11.09 1.75 -13.85
C LYS A 246 10.95 3.13 -13.18
N ALA A 247 10.41 3.18 -11.97
CA ALA A 247 10.23 4.43 -11.23
C ALA A 247 11.56 5.13 -10.93
N ALA A 248 12.59 4.39 -10.52
CA ALA A 248 13.92 4.95 -10.29
C ALA A 248 14.52 5.55 -11.57
N HIS A 249 14.38 4.85 -12.71
CA HIS A 249 14.84 5.33 -14.00
C HIS A 249 14.10 6.60 -14.45
N GLU A 250 12.77 6.62 -14.35
CA GLU A 250 11.94 7.76 -14.73
C GLU A 250 12.23 9.01 -13.88
N ASN A 251 12.59 8.81 -12.62
CA ASN A 251 12.95 9.90 -11.69
C ASN A 251 14.45 10.24 -11.66
N GLY A 252 15.26 9.62 -12.51
CA GLY A 252 16.70 9.89 -12.63
C GLY A 252 17.51 9.52 -11.37
N VAL A 253 17.04 8.59 -10.54
CA VAL A 253 17.74 8.10 -9.35
C VAL A 253 18.27 6.68 -9.56
N LYS A 254 19.44 6.39 -8.95
CA LYS A 254 20.03 5.05 -9.00
C LYS A 254 19.30 4.13 -8.02
N LEU A 255 18.99 2.91 -8.45
CA LEU A 255 18.44 1.87 -7.57
C LEU A 255 19.59 1.02 -7.01
N ARG A 256 19.64 0.88 -5.67
CA ARG A 256 20.54 -0.04 -4.99
C ARG A 256 19.77 -1.28 -4.57
N GLY A 257 20.12 -2.44 -5.14
CA GLY A 257 19.57 -3.74 -4.72
C GLY A 257 19.94 -4.04 -3.26
N HIS A 258 18.95 -4.44 -2.48
CA HIS A 258 19.10 -4.81 -1.07
C HIS A 258 18.07 -5.87 -0.70
N THR A 259 18.47 -7.08 -0.36
CA THR A 259 19.81 -7.63 -0.18
C THR A 259 19.85 -9.08 -0.66
N LEU A 260 20.97 -9.56 -1.17
CA LEU A 260 21.10 -10.95 -1.63
C LEU A 260 20.95 -11.97 -0.50
N VAL A 261 21.46 -11.65 0.69
CA VAL A 261 21.40 -12.52 1.88
C VAL A 261 21.09 -11.67 3.10
N TRP A 262 20.13 -12.12 3.89
CA TRP A 262 19.72 -11.48 5.14
C TRP A 262 19.36 -12.53 6.18
N HIS A 263 19.67 -12.30 7.45
CA HIS A 263 19.36 -13.25 8.53
C HIS A 263 17.87 -13.39 8.84
N GLN A 264 17.06 -12.44 8.39
CA GLN A 264 15.59 -12.48 8.36
C GLN A 264 15.15 -12.34 6.90
N GLN A 265 13.88 -12.59 6.63
CA GLN A 265 13.30 -12.45 5.28
C GLN A 265 14.10 -13.20 4.18
N THR A 266 14.71 -14.31 4.58
CA THR A 266 15.20 -15.35 3.68
C THR A 266 14.40 -16.61 3.96
N PRO A 267 13.82 -17.25 2.93
CA PRO A 267 12.96 -18.42 3.13
C PRO A 267 13.67 -19.52 3.92
N LYS A 268 13.07 -19.94 5.02
CA LYS A 268 13.68 -20.93 5.95
C LYS A 268 13.96 -22.26 5.28
N TYR A 269 13.14 -22.64 4.30
CA TYR A 269 13.29 -23.90 3.58
C TYR A 269 14.61 -24.00 2.79
N PHE A 270 15.30 -22.90 2.51
CA PHE A 270 16.66 -22.95 1.93
C PHE A 270 17.71 -23.51 2.87
N PHE A 271 17.48 -23.44 4.18
CA PHE A 271 18.47 -23.78 5.20
C PHE A 271 18.05 -24.94 6.09
N GLN A 272 16.80 -25.37 6.01
CA GLN A 272 16.30 -26.46 6.84
C GLN A 272 16.10 -27.71 5.98
N PRO A 273 16.77 -28.84 6.31
CA PRO A 273 16.41 -30.10 5.70
C PRO A 273 14.94 -30.38 6.00
N VAL A 274 14.17 -30.73 4.98
CA VAL A 274 12.78 -31.14 5.15
C VAL A 274 12.79 -32.40 6.00
N SER A 275 12.30 -32.33 7.22
CA SER A 275 12.03 -33.52 8.01
C SER A 275 10.90 -34.27 7.31
N TYR A 276 11.18 -35.50 6.87
CA TYR A 276 10.21 -36.42 6.30
C TYR A 276 9.24 -36.92 7.37
#